data_29316fdf70210120795c3690e36ece01
#
_entry.id   29316fdf70210120795c3690e36ece01
#
_cell.length_a   1.000
_cell.length_b   1.000
_cell.length_c   1.000
_cell.angle_alpha   90.00
_cell.angle_beta   90.00
_cell.angle_gamma   90.00
#
_symmetry.space_group_name_H-M   'P 1'
#
loop_
_entity.id
_entity.type
_entity.pdbx_description
1 polymer ?
#
loop_
_entity_poly.entity_id
_entity_poly.type
_entity_poly.pdbx_seq_one_letter_code
_entity_poly.pdbx_strand_id
1 'polypeptide(L)'
;MHLVDDVDVIMRLGRELAYGNSHPDVSDHESYCYLGVNYNEWITDLGTAGAAQNLALHGRRGFLPIKFMSLIVKSLRPGVVVATSTPRSEQAAIEAAMNLGVPTLTMVDLFAPPSDPFLSRGRHATKVTVVSEEVRDNFIAAGLEADRVVTTGSPDFAGLFEPESLKEGVKFRQRMQWGELKVVMWAGIFEKADETLPAELAGTGLGAKVEQTLRMWVASNPNAALIVRYHPSQYHLFPDQGKQPRVYTSPSGMEPFHPLLHASDVVINQVSTVGLEAALLGKRVLHLAFSSWHHGIDFDLSSFGTSESVANLDLLIPILDSPAESGQNMRKMTVPQGAAAPRVADQVKALLRCQKLLVDD
;
A
#
# COMPACT_ATOMS: atom_id res chain seq x y z
N MET A 1 -7.26 17.21 -20.62
CA MET A 1 -6.34 17.60 -21.71
C MET A 1 -6.44 19.08 -22.13
N HIS A 2 -7.60 19.76 -22.05
CA HIS A 2 -7.72 21.22 -22.33
C HIS A 2 -6.90 22.14 -21.41
N LEU A 3 -6.20 21.61 -20.42
CA LEU A 3 -5.27 22.34 -19.54
C LEU A 3 -3.82 22.31 -20.03
N VAL A 4 -3.55 21.70 -21.18
CA VAL A 4 -2.20 21.58 -21.76
C VAL A 4 -2.21 22.18 -23.15
N ASP A 5 -1.22 22.99 -23.47
CA ASP A 5 -1.16 23.76 -24.71
C ASP A 5 -0.92 22.84 -25.93
N ASP A 6 -0.20 21.73 -25.80
CA ASP A 6 0.11 20.80 -26.88
C ASP A 6 -0.13 19.35 -26.50
N VAL A 7 -1.36 18.91 -26.73
CA VAL A 7 -1.81 17.55 -26.46
C VAL A 7 -1.06 16.51 -27.31
N ASP A 8 -0.74 16.85 -28.56
CA ASP A 8 -0.09 15.90 -29.48
C ASP A 8 1.35 15.61 -29.03
N VAL A 9 2.06 16.63 -28.54
CA VAL A 9 3.39 16.45 -27.94
C VAL A 9 3.31 15.55 -26.71
N ILE A 10 2.38 15.83 -25.80
CA ILE A 10 2.17 14.99 -24.59
C ILE A 10 1.91 13.54 -24.97
N MET A 11 1.00 13.30 -25.91
CA MET A 11 0.64 11.93 -26.34
C MET A 11 1.80 11.22 -27.02
N ARG A 12 2.60 11.93 -27.81
CA ARG A 12 3.79 11.36 -28.44
C ARG A 12 4.83 10.96 -27.41
N LEU A 13 5.21 11.87 -26.51
CA LEU A 13 6.16 11.61 -25.43
C LEU A 13 5.71 10.43 -24.55
N GLY A 14 4.43 10.41 -24.21
CA GLY A 14 3.88 9.32 -23.40
C GLY A 14 3.95 7.97 -24.10
N ARG A 15 3.67 7.93 -25.42
CA ARG A 15 3.76 6.71 -26.23
C ARG A 15 5.20 6.19 -26.29
N GLU A 16 6.17 7.05 -26.47
CA GLU A 16 7.59 6.69 -26.48
C GLU A 16 8.05 6.07 -25.15
N LEU A 17 7.49 6.55 -24.03
CA LEU A 17 7.81 6.06 -22.69
C LEU A 17 7.01 4.84 -22.24
N ALA A 18 5.91 4.53 -22.93
CA ALA A 18 4.99 3.45 -22.53
C ALA A 18 5.49 2.06 -22.90
N TYR A 19 6.59 1.94 -23.64
CA TYR A 19 7.16 0.65 -24.04
C TYR A 19 7.38 -0.27 -22.83
N GLY A 20 6.81 -1.47 -22.88
CA GLY A 20 6.84 -2.45 -21.78
C GLY A 20 5.89 -2.14 -20.61
N ASN A 21 4.99 -1.16 -20.73
CA ASN A 21 4.01 -0.80 -19.73
C ASN A 21 2.63 -1.32 -20.15
N SER A 22 2.29 -2.51 -19.73
CA SER A 22 1.00 -3.14 -20.02
C SER A 22 0.31 -3.55 -18.73
N HIS A 23 -0.42 -2.63 -18.10
CA HIS A 23 -1.35 -3.00 -17.03
C HIS A 23 -2.71 -3.28 -17.67
N PRO A 24 -3.34 -4.45 -17.46
CA PRO A 24 -4.58 -4.81 -18.13
C PRO A 24 -5.75 -3.86 -17.85
N ASP A 25 -5.76 -3.22 -16.69
CA ASP A 25 -6.84 -2.34 -16.23
C ASP A 25 -6.60 -0.86 -16.54
N VAL A 26 -5.47 -0.49 -17.16
CA VAL A 26 -5.11 0.88 -17.51
C VAL A 26 -5.00 1.00 -19.02
N SER A 27 -5.81 1.87 -19.61
CA SER A 27 -5.80 2.07 -21.06
C SER A 27 -4.47 2.69 -21.53
N ASP A 28 -4.07 2.40 -22.76
CA ASP A 28 -2.90 3.01 -23.38
C ASP A 28 -3.00 4.54 -23.38
N HIS A 29 -4.20 5.07 -23.62
CA HIS A 29 -4.43 6.51 -23.61
C HIS A 29 -4.12 7.14 -22.24
N GLU A 30 -4.58 6.52 -21.14
CA GLU A 30 -4.27 7.00 -19.78
C GLU A 30 -2.78 6.92 -19.48
N SER A 31 -2.16 5.80 -19.89
CA SER A 31 -0.71 5.62 -19.74
C SER A 31 0.08 6.68 -20.49
N TYR A 32 -0.32 7.01 -21.74
CA TYR A 32 0.34 8.05 -22.53
C TYR A 32 0.14 9.44 -21.93
N CYS A 33 -1.07 9.75 -21.48
CA CYS A 33 -1.35 11.02 -20.80
C CYS A 33 -0.49 11.16 -19.55
N TYR A 34 -0.47 10.15 -18.69
CA TYR A 34 0.30 10.17 -17.44
C TYR A 34 1.80 10.34 -17.70
N LEU A 35 2.37 9.50 -18.57
CA LEU A 35 3.81 9.53 -18.86
C LEU A 35 4.22 10.81 -19.56
N GLY A 36 3.43 11.25 -20.55
CA GLY A 36 3.72 12.43 -21.34
C GLY A 36 3.67 13.72 -20.53
N VAL A 37 2.66 13.90 -19.68
CA VAL A 37 2.56 15.09 -18.80
C VAL A 37 3.78 15.18 -17.89
N ASN A 38 4.15 14.10 -17.22
CA ASN A 38 5.29 14.07 -16.30
C ASN A 38 6.61 14.37 -17.02
N TYR A 39 6.84 13.73 -18.16
CA TYR A 39 8.08 13.90 -18.89
C TYR A 39 8.19 15.26 -19.56
N ASN A 40 7.08 15.80 -20.05
CA ASN A 40 7.03 17.15 -20.61
C ASN A 40 7.34 18.22 -19.55
N GLU A 41 6.90 18.03 -18.30
CA GLU A 41 7.26 18.93 -17.21
C GLU A 41 8.78 18.92 -16.98
N TRP A 42 9.43 17.75 -16.99
CA TRP A 42 10.89 17.66 -16.93
C TRP A 42 11.60 18.30 -18.13
N ILE A 43 11.07 18.12 -19.36
CA ILE A 43 11.63 18.81 -20.54
C ILE A 43 11.56 20.32 -20.37
N THR A 44 10.46 20.83 -19.85
CA THR A 44 10.24 22.26 -19.59
C THR A 44 11.21 22.80 -18.56
N ASP A 45 11.55 22.02 -17.53
CA ASP A 45 12.38 22.47 -16.41
C ASP A 45 13.87 22.26 -16.65
N LEU A 46 14.25 21.16 -17.30
CA LEU A 46 15.62 20.66 -17.41
C LEU A 46 16.15 20.63 -18.85
N GLY A 47 15.30 20.93 -19.82
CA GLY A 47 15.57 20.66 -21.24
C GLY A 47 15.54 19.16 -21.56
N THR A 48 15.56 18.82 -22.85
CA THR A 48 15.45 17.41 -23.33
C THR A 48 16.55 16.52 -22.79
N ALA A 49 17.80 17.00 -22.76
CA ALA A 49 18.93 16.22 -22.26
C ALA A 49 18.84 15.97 -20.75
N GLY A 50 18.47 16.99 -19.97
CA GLY A 50 18.27 16.86 -18.51
C GLY A 50 17.12 15.94 -18.17
N ALA A 51 16.01 15.99 -18.91
CA ALA A 51 14.88 15.10 -18.73
C ALA A 51 15.28 13.62 -18.99
N ALA A 52 16.05 13.37 -20.05
CA ALA A 52 16.54 12.03 -20.37
C ALA A 52 17.49 11.49 -19.27
N GLN A 53 18.40 12.31 -18.78
CA GLN A 53 19.30 11.95 -17.68
C GLN A 53 18.51 11.66 -16.39
N ASN A 54 17.53 12.50 -16.06
CA ASN A 54 16.69 12.32 -14.88
C ASN A 54 15.87 11.00 -14.94
N LEU A 55 15.35 10.69 -16.15
CA LEU A 55 14.66 9.43 -16.40
C LEU A 55 15.60 8.21 -16.23
N ALA A 56 16.84 8.32 -16.72
CA ALA A 56 17.83 7.25 -16.59
C ALA A 56 18.23 7.00 -15.13
N LEU A 57 18.35 8.07 -14.32
CA LEU A 57 18.75 7.97 -12.91
C LEU A 57 17.62 7.53 -11.98
N HIS A 58 16.44 8.08 -12.17
CA HIS A 58 15.34 7.93 -11.21
C HIS A 58 14.16 7.12 -11.75
N GLY A 59 14.11 6.88 -13.06
CA GLY A 59 12.97 6.28 -13.72
C GLY A 59 11.69 7.09 -13.43
N ARG A 60 10.56 6.43 -13.47
CA ARG A 60 9.25 7.03 -13.18
C ARG A 60 9.06 7.41 -11.70
N ARG A 61 9.95 6.95 -10.81
CA ARG A 61 9.88 7.30 -9.38
C ARG A 61 10.17 8.78 -9.13
N GLY A 62 10.92 9.42 -10.02
CA GLY A 62 11.21 10.85 -9.95
C GLY A 62 10.07 11.76 -10.46
N PHE A 63 8.98 11.23 -11.00
CA PHE A 63 7.87 12.03 -11.50
C PHE A 63 7.19 12.81 -10.37
N LEU A 64 7.04 14.13 -10.57
CA LEU A 64 6.39 15.02 -9.62
C LEU A 64 5.81 16.25 -10.40
N PRO A 65 4.64 16.12 -11.05
CA PRO A 65 4.12 17.11 -11.99
C PRO A 65 3.43 18.27 -11.26
N ILE A 66 4.19 19.08 -10.51
CA ILE A 66 3.64 20.18 -9.69
C ILE A 66 3.02 21.29 -10.56
N LYS A 67 3.62 21.62 -11.70
CA LYS A 67 3.08 22.65 -12.60
C LYS A 67 1.74 22.23 -13.19
N PHE A 68 1.65 21.01 -13.69
CA PHE A 68 0.40 20.45 -14.19
C PHE A 68 -0.68 20.41 -13.11
N MET A 69 -0.36 19.94 -11.90
CA MET A 69 -1.30 19.92 -10.78
C MET A 69 -1.71 21.34 -10.37
N SER A 70 -0.82 22.33 -10.49
CA SER A 70 -1.15 23.74 -10.26
C SER A 70 -2.19 24.26 -11.24
N LEU A 71 -2.16 23.86 -12.52
CA LEU A 71 -3.20 24.19 -13.49
C LEU A 71 -4.55 23.59 -13.10
N ILE A 72 -4.55 22.32 -12.64
CA ILE A 72 -5.76 21.65 -12.17
C ILE A 72 -6.35 22.39 -10.96
N VAL A 73 -5.55 22.67 -9.94
CA VAL A 73 -5.99 23.36 -8.71
C VAL A 73 -6.53 24.76 -9.05
N LYS A 74 -5.85 25.51 -9.91
CA LYS A 74 -6.33 26.84 -10.37
C LYS A 74 -7.66 26.76 -11.13
N SER A 75 -7.83 25.73 -11.96
CA SER A 75 -9.05 25.51 -12.74
C SER A 75 -10.25 25.13 -11.86
N LEU A 76 -10.03 24.21 -10.91
CA LEU A 76 -11.07 23.67 -10.03
C LEU A 76 -11.40 24.59 -8.85
N ARG A 77 -10.45 25.44 -8.42
CA ARG A 77 -10.55 26.32 -7.25
C ARG A 77 -11.10 25.60 -6.00
N PRO A 78 -10.49 24.47 -5.59
CA PRO A 78 -11.00 23.72 -4.45
C PRO A 78 -10.78 24.49 -3.14
N GLY A 79 -11.69 24.30 -2.17
CA GLY A 79 -11.51 24.81 -0.80
C GLY A 79 -10.49 23.99 0.01
N VAL A 80 -10.22 22.76 -0.39
CA VAL A 80 -9.22 21.88 0.23
C VAL A 80 -8.79 20.84 -0.81
N VAL A 81 -7.52 20.43 -0.77
CA VAL A 81 -7.02 19.28 -1.55
C VAL A 81 -6.70 18.14 -0.60
N VAL A 82 -7.25 16.97 -0.90
CA VAL A 82 -7.08 15.74 -0.12
C VAL A 82 -6.42 14.70 -1.01
N ALA A 83 -5.39 14.05 -0.52
CA ALA A 83 -4.69 12.97 -1.21
C ALA A 83 -4.21 11.90 -0.22
N THR A 84 -3.83 10.72 -0.73
CA THR A 84 -3.11 9.73 0.08
C THR A 84 -1.62 10.10 0.20
N SER A 85 -0.83 9.27 0.88
CA SER A 85 0.63 9.43 0.98
C SER A 85 1.39 8.99 -0.28
N THR A 86 0.68 8.55 -1.33
CA THR A 86 1.27 8.07 -2.58
C THR A 86 2.18 9.14 -3.21
N PRO A 87 3.39 8.77 -3.63
CA PRO A 87 4.30 9.70 -4.32
C PRO A 87 3.78 10.08 -5.71
N ARG A 88 4.46 11.02 -6.35
CA ARG A 88 4.20 11.49 -7.72
C ARG A 88 2.97 12.37 -7.82
N SER A 89 1.88 11.93 -8.46
CA SER A 89 0.73 12.79 -8.74
C SER A 89 0.01 13.30 -7.50
N GLU A 90 -0.15 12.48 -6.48
CA GLU A 90 -0.82 12.89 -5.24
C GLU A 90 0.06 13.85 -4.44
N GLN A 91 1.35 13.56 -4.31
CA GLN A 91 2.31 14.48 -3.72
C GLN A 91 2.33 15.81 -4.50
N ALA A 92 2.36 15.75 -5.82
CA ALA A 92 2.34 16.96 -6.65
C ALA A 92 1.08 17.80 -6.45
N ALA A 93 -0.09 17.15 -6.26
CA ALA A 93 -1.33 17.84 -5.97
C ALA A 93 -1.30 18.58 -4.62
N ILE A 94 -0.76 17.92 -3.58
CA ILE A 94 -0.56 18.52 -2.25
C ILE A 94 0.39 19.73 -2.35
N GLU A 95 1.55 19.58 -2.99
CA GLU A 95 2.53 20.64 -3.11
C GLU A 95 2.03 21.81 -3.97
N ALA A 96 1.33 21.52 -5.08
CA ALA A 96 0.70 22.52 -5.91
C ALA A 96 -0.35 23.34 -5.15
N ALA A 97 -1.21 22.66 -4.37
CA ALA A 97 -2.23 23.33 -3.57
C ALA A 97 -1.60 24.20 -2.48
N MET A 98 -0.58 23.71 -1.78
CA MET A 98 0.16 24.48 -0.78
C MET A 98 0.82 25.75 -1.40
N ASN A 99 1.40 25.62 -2.59
CA ASN A 99 1.99 26.76 -3.31
C ASN A 99 0.95 27.82 -3.70
N LEU A 100 -0.31 27.43 -3.82
CA LEU A 100 -1.45 28.30 -4.14
C LEU A 100 -2.22 28.76 -2.89
N GLY A 101 -1.74 28.44 -1.69
CA GLY A 101 -2.40 28.81 -0.43
C GLY A 101 -3.70 28.04 -0.16
N VAL A 102 -3.95 26.93 -0.86
CA VAL A 102 -5.10 26.07 -0.62
C VAL A 102 -4.78 25.08 0.49
N PRO A 103 -5.63 24.95 1.54
CA PRO A 103 -5.44 23.97 2.59
C PRO A 103 -5.37 22.54 2.06
N THR A 104 -4.54 21.71 2.71
CA THR A 104 -4.28 20.36 2.26
C THR A 104 -4.41 19.34 3.37
N LEU A 105 -4.84 18.13 3.04
CA LEU A 105 -4.86 16.98 3.93
C LEU A 105 -4.25 15.77 3.22
N THR A 106 -3.28 15.13 3.86
CA THR A 106 -2.75 13.84 3.41
C THR A 106 -3.24 12.72 4.33
N MET A 107 -3.82 11.67 3.74
CA MET A 107 -4.16 10.44 4.44
C MET A 107 -3.00 9.45 4.30
N VAL A 108 -2.39 9.09 5.41
CA VAL A 108 -1.33 8.08 5.47
C VAL A 108 -1.96 6.74 5.82
N ASP A 109 -1.90 5.82 4.89
CA ASP A 109 -2.46 4.47 4.98
C ASP A 109 -1.38 3.40 5.28
N LEU A 110 -0.13 3.83 5.39
CA LEU A 110 1.04 2.99 5.63
C LEU A 110 1.53 3.11 7.07
N PHE A 111 2.47 2.24 7.44
CA PHE A 111 3.14 2.25 8.76
C PHE A 111 4.05 3.46 8.97
N ALA A 112 4.50 4.11 7.89
CA ALA A 112 5.44 5.23 7.90
C ALA A 112 6.56 5.04 8.93
N PRO A 113 7.44 4.04 8.76
CA PRO A 113 8.57 3.83 9.66
C PRO A 113 9.52 5.02 9.62
N PRO A 114 10.41 5.21 10.61
CA PRO A 114 11.36 6.33 10.64
C PRO A 114 12.19 6.49 9.37
N SER A 115 12.48 5.38 8.67
CA SER A 115 13.21 5.37 7.39
C SER A 115 12.34 5.64 6.15
N ASP A 116 11.01 5.83 6.33
CA ASP A 116 10.13 6.08 5.19
C ASP A 116 10.47 7.41 4.52
N PRO A 117 10.76 7.42 3.21
CA PRO A 117 11.04 8.67 2.48
C PRO A 117 9.90 9.69 2.57
N PHE A 118 8.67 9.25 2.87
CA PHE A 118 7.54 10.16 3.07
C PHE A 118 7.74 11.01 4.35
N LEU A 119 8.27 10.45 5.43
CA LEU A 119 8.56 11.21 6.66
C LEU A 119 9.65 12.25 6.46
N SER A 120 10.67 11.95 5.66
CA SER A 120 11.80 12.86 5.40
C SER A 120 11.52 13.96 4.38
N ARG A 121 10.31 14.02 3.82
CA ARG A 121 9.92 15.09 2.89
C ARG A 121 9.99 16.45 3.59
N GLY A 122 10.60 17.42 2.95
CA GLY A 122 10.71 18.79 3.48
C GLY A 122 9.37 19.53 3.61
N ARG A 123 8.29 19.02 3.01
CA ARG A 123 6.96 19.65 3.02
C ARG A 123 5.86 18.60 3.17
N HIS A 124 5.05 18.76 4.20
CA HIS A 124 3.86 17.96 4.46
C HIS A 124 2.60 18.81 4.34
N ALA A 125 1.45 18.17 4.08
CA ALA A 125 0.15 18.80 4.02
C ALA A 125 -0.17 19.62 5.29
N THR A 126 -1.10 20.55 5.21
CA THR A 126 -1.60 21.34 6.36
C THR A 126 -2.03 20.44 7.51
N LYS A 127 -2.68 19.31 7.20
CA LYS A 127 -3.00 18.23 8.14
C LYS A 127 -2.58 16.89 7.55
N VAL A 128 -2.14 15.99 8.42
CA VAL A 128 -1.80 14.60 8.09
C VAL A 128 -2.65 13.70 8.98
N THR A 129 -3.42 12.79 8.37
CA THR A 129 -4.14 11.76 9.13
C THR A 129 -3.41 10.44 9.02
N VAL A 130 -3.35 9.71 10.13
CA VAL A 130 -2.55 8.48 10.27
C VAL A 130 -3.38 7.33 10.85
N VAL A 131 -2.88 6.10 10.64
CA VAL A 131 -3.61 4.88 11.01
C VAL A 131 -3.61 4.62 12.52
N SER A 132 -2.56 4.99 13.24
CA SER A 132 -2.39 4.69 14.67
C SER A 132 -1.58 5.75 15.40
N GLU A 133 -1.58 5.69 16.75
CA GLU A 133 -0.77 6.59 17.57
C GLU A 133 0.73 6.37 17.35
N GLU A 134 1.16 5.13 17.11
CA GLU A 134 2.56 4.82 16.85
C GLU A 134 3.06 5.46 15.55
N VAL A 135 2.23 5.47 14.52
CA VAL A 135 2.52 6.18 13.26
C VAL A 135 2.54 7.69 13.50
N ARG A 136 1.62 8.22 14.32
CA ARG A 136 1.63 9.62 14.73
C ARG A 136 2.95 10.02 15.41
N ASP A 137 3.41 9.20 16.33
CA ASP A 137 4.67 9.43 17.05
C ASP A 137 5.87 9.45 16.09
N ASN A 138 5.89 8.62 15.07
CA ASN A 138 6.93 8.65 14.02
C ASN A 138 6.95 10.00 13.28
N PHE A 139 5.78 10.55 12.95
CA PHE A 139 5.70 11.88 12.30
C PHE A 139 6.17 13.00 13.22
N ILE A 140 5.83 12.97 14.49
CA ILE A 140 6.27 13.95 15.47
C ILE A 140 7.78 13.84 15.69
N ALA A 141 8.31 12.62 15.79
CA ALA A 141 9.75 12.37 15.89
C ALA A 141 10.52 12.85 14.65
N ALA A 142 9.91 12.80 13.47
CA ALA A 142 10.44 13.35 12.22
C ALA A 142 10.35 14.88 12.14
N GLY A 143 9.74 15.55 13.13
CA GLY A 143 9.72 17.01 13.26
C GLY A 143 8.41 17.69 12.83
N LEU A 144 7.33 16.95 12.59
CA LEU A 144 6.01 17.56 12.36
C LEU A 144 5.41 18.03 13.69
N GLU A 145 4.78 19.19 13.65
CA GLU A 145 4.03 19.71 14.80
C GLU A 145 2.87 18.76 15.16
N ALA A 146 2.74 18.46 16.44
CA ALA A 146 1.80 17.46 16.97
C ALA A 146 0.33 17.76 16.62
N ASP A 147 -0.03 19.02 16.48
CA ASP A 147 -1.38 19.48 16.11
C ASP A 147 -1.69 19.27 14.62
N ARG A 148 -0.67 19.07 13.78
CA ARG A 148 -0.83 18.77 12.34
C ARG A 148 -1.10 17.29 12.08
N VAL A 149 -0.72 16.39 13.00
CA VAL A 149 -0.85 14.93 12.82
C VAL A 149 -2.00 14.41 13.68
N VAL A 150 -3.00 13.80 13.04
CA VAL A 150 -4.22 13.34 13.70
C VAL A 150 -4.44 11.84 13.46
N THR A 151 -4.57 11.08 14.53
CA THR A 151 -4.87 9.65 14.44
C THR A 151 -6.36 9.44 14.13
N THR A 152 -6.64 9.00 12.91
CA THR A 152 -8.01 8.75 12.45
C THR A 152 -8.30 7.26 12.17
N GLY A 153 -7.29 6.42 12.10
CA GLY A 153 -7.39 5.13 11.42
C GLY A 153 -7.37 5.32 9.90
N SER A 154 -7.42 4.22 9.15
CA SER A 154 -7.52 4.25 7.69
C SER A 154 -8.95 4.01 7.23
N PRO A 155 -9.50 4.84 6.30
CA PRO A 155 -10.77 4.55 5.64
C PRO A 155 -10.79 3.19 4.92
N ASP A 156 -9.66 2.72 4.41
CA ASP A 156 -9.52 1.43 3.74
C ASP A 156 -9.83 0.25 4.67
N PHE A 157 -9.67 0.44 5.99
CA PHE A 157 -10.01 -0.59 6.98
C PHE A 157 -11.50 -0.60 7.35
N ALA A 158 -12.32 0.26 6.76
CA ALA A 158 -13.74 0.32 7.10
C ALA A 158 -14.43 -1.02 6.90
N GLY A 159 -14.20 -1.67 5.75
CA GLY A 159 -14.77 -2.98 5.45
C GLY A 159 -14.26 -4.11 6.35
N LEU A 160 -13.12 -3.93 7.02
CA LEU A 160 -12.53 -4.94 7.90
C LEU A 160 -13.43 -5.26 9.11
N PHE A 161 -14.07 -4.24 9.67
CA PHE A 161 -14.89 -4.36 10.88
C PHE A 161 -16.39 -4.46 10.59
N GLU A 162 -16.79 -4.49 9.33
CA GLU A 162 -18.19 -4.62 8.96
C GLU A 162 -18.71 -6.03 9.26
N PRO A 163 -19.90 -6.16 9.89
CA PRO A 163 -20.49 -7.47 10.19
C PRO A 163 -20.66 -8.35 8.96
N GLU A 164 -20.84 -7.75 7.78
CA GLU A 164 -20.98 -8.49 6.53
C GLU A 164 -19.68 -9.17 6.10
N SER A 165 -18.53 -8.52 6.30
CA SER A 165 -17.22 -9.13 6.02
C SER A 165 -16.96 -10.38 6.87
N LEU A 166 -17.31 -10.32 8.15
CA LEU A 166 -17.25 -11.49 9.03
C LEU A 166 -18.19 -12.61 8.57
N LYS A 167 -19.44 -12.28 8.26
CA LYS A 167 -20.44 -13.23 7.75
C LYS A 167 -19.98 -13.93 6.47
N GLU A 168 -19.48 -13.17 5.52
CA GLU A 168 -18.98 -13.72 4.25
C GLU A 168 -17.73 -14.60 4.46
N GLY A 169 -16.86 -14.24 5.41
CA GLY A 169 -15.74 -15.09 5.82
C GLY A 169 -16.20 -16.45 6.39
N VAL A 170 -17.22 -16.46 7.24
CA VAL A 170 -17.84 -17.70 7.75
C VAL A 170 -18.47 -18.51 6.62
N LYS A 171 -19.24 -17.87 5.73
CA LYS A 171 -19.84 -18.54 4.56
C LYS A 171 -18.75 -19.11 3.63
N PHE A 172 -17.64 -18.41 3.46
CA PHE A 172 -16.51 -18.92 2.69
C PHE A 172 -15.99 -20.24 3.29
N ARG A 173 -15.71 -20.29 4.60
CA ARG A 173 -15.27 -21.53 5.28
C ARG A 173 -16.29 -22.66 5.13
N GLN A 174 -17.59 -22.37 5.25
CA GLN A 174 -18.67 -23.34 5.07
C GLN A 174 -18.69 -23.88 3.63
N ARG A 175 -18.63 -23.01 2.61
CA ARG A 175 -18.60 -23.37 1.19
C ARG A 175 -17.39 -24.28 0.86
N MET A 176 -16.25 -23.98 1.46
CA MET A 176 -15.01 -24.75 1.27
C MET A 176 -14.94 -25.99 2.13
N GLN A 177 -15.90 -26.21 3.03
CA GLN A 177 -15.89 -27.30 4.04
C GLN A 177 -14.66 -27.26 4.94
N TRP A 178 -14.19 -26.06 5.33
CA TRP A 178 -12.99 -25.81 6.15
C TRP A 178 -13.28 -25.46 7.60
N GLY A 179 -14.45 -25.82 8.14
CA GLY A 179 -14.91 -25.39 9.46
C GLY A 179 -13.82 -25.33 10.52
N GLU A 180 -13.27 -26.49 10.89
CA GLU A 180 -12.27 -26.61 11.95
C GLU A 180 -10.81 -26.65 11.46
N LEU A 181 -10.59 -26.47 10.15
CA LEU A 181 -9.23 -26.47 9.62
C LEU A 181 -8.47 -25.22 10.03
N LYS A 182 -7.16 -25.36 10.24
CA LYS A 182 -6.24 -24.21 10.34
C LYS A 182 -6.08 -23.60 8.95
N VAL A 183 -6.69 -22.44 8.74
CA VAL A 183 -6.65 -21.73 7.44
C VAL A 183 -5.51 -20.73 7.44
N VAL A 184 -4.54 -20.95 6.58
CA VAL A 184 -3.41 -20.04 6.34
C VAL A 184 -3.69 -19.21 5.08
N MET A 185 -3.46 -17.91 5.13
CA MET A 185 -3.45 -17.04 3.96
C MET A 185 -2.01 -16.68 3.61
N TRP A 186 -1.63 -16.92 2.38
CA TRP A 186 -0.43 -16.36 1.76
C TRP A 186 -0.82 -15.11 0.97
N ALA A 187 -0.36 -13.94 1.43
CA ALA A 187 -0.55 -12.65 0.77
C ALA A 187 0.77 -12.21 0.14
N GLY A 188 1.02 -12.65 -1.10
CA GLY A 188 2.29 -12.49 -1.80
C GLY A 188 2.35 -11.25 -2.70
N ILE A 189 3.54 -10.68 -2.78
CA ILE A 189 3.90 -9.59 -3.71
C ILE A 189 5.14 -9.96 -4.52
N PHE A 190 5.37 -9.22 -5.60
CA PHE A 190 6.55 -9.33 -6.44
C PHE A 190 7.81 -8.86 -5.69
N GLU A 191 8.89 -9.65 -5.71
CA GLU A 191 10.17 -9.29 -5.09
C GLU A 191 10.99 -8.36 -5.99
N LYS A 192 11.63 -7.38 -5.38
CA LYS A 192 12.63 -6.58 -6.10
C LYS A 192 13.86 -7.44 -6.38
N ALA A 193 14.53 -7.17 -7.50
CA ALA A 193 15.89 -7.68 -7.68
C ALA A 193 16.80 -6.96 -6.67
N ASP A 194 17.47 -7.72 -5.84
CA ASP A 194 18.35 -7.24 -4.78
C ASP A 194 19.61 -8.12 -4.73
N GLU A 195 20.78 -7.53 -4.49
CA GLU A 195 22.05 -8.26 -4.45
C GLU A 195 22.12 -9.26 -3.28
N THR A 196 21.28 -9.08 -2.25
CA THR A 196 21.23 -9.94 -1.06
C THR A 196 20.28 -11.12 -1.23
N LEU A 197 19.42 -11.09 -2.26
CA LEU A 197 18.47 -12.16 -2.54
C LEU A 197 18.98 -13.00 -3.73
N PRO A 198 18.99 -14.35 -3.61
CA PRO A 198 19.28 -15.21 -4.76
C PRO A 198 18.42 -14.84 -5.98
N ALA A 199 19.05 -14.78 -7.15
CA ALA A 199 18.39 -14.31 -8.38
C ALA A 199 17.10 -15.07 -8.71
N GLU A 200 17.04 -16.37 -8.38
CA GLU A 200 15.87 -17.22 -8.56
C GLU A 200 14.69 -16.86 -7.63
N LEU A 201 14.92 -16.08 -6.57
CA LEU A 201 13.88 -15.59 -5.66
C LEU A 201 13.38 -14.19 -6.04
N ALA A 202 14.07 -13.50 -6.95
CA ALA A 202 13.60 -12.22 -7.46
C ALA A 202 12.31 -12.37 -8.29
N GLY A 203 11.63 -11.27 -8.50
CA GLY A 203 10.42 -11.26 -9.28
C GLY A 203 9.28 -12.03 -8.62
N THR A 204 8.77 -13.03 -9.30
CA THR A 204 7.75 -13.96 -8.79
C THR A 204 8.34 -15.14 -8.01
N GLY A 205 9.67 -15.28 -8.02
CA GLY A 205 10.36 -16.48 -7.52
C GLY A 205 10.09 -16.77 -6.05
N LEU A 206 10.32 -15.82 -5.16
CA LEU A 206 10.04 -16.01 -3.73
C LEU A 206 8.57 -16.32 -3.48
N GLY A 207 7.67 -15.55 -4.08
CA GLY A 207 6.23 -15.74 -3.90
C GLY A 207 5.76 -17.12 -4.34
N ALA A 208 6.23 -17.59 -5.51
CA ALA A 208 5.92 -18.92 -6.02
C ALA A 208 6.51 -20.04 -5.13
N LYS A 209 7.72 -19.85 -4.61
CA LYS A 209 8.39 -20.83 -3.74
C LYS A 209 7.71 -20.93 -2.36
N VAL A 210 7.29 -19.81 -1.78
CA VAL A 210 6.49 -19.80 -0.55
C VAL A 210 5.15 -20.51 -0.77
N GLU A 211 4.44 -20.20 -1.85
CA GLU A 211 3.20 -20.91 -2.20
C GLU A 211 3.44 -22.41 -2.32
N GLN A 212 4.47 -22.83 -3.04
CA GLN A 212 4.81 -24.26 -3.19
C GLN A 212 5.07 -24.93 -1.83
N THR A 213 5.84 -24.29 -0.96
CA THR A 213 6.14 -24.77 0.39
C THR A 213 4.86 -24.96 1.21
N LEU A 214 3.96 -23.97 1.18
CA LEU A 214 2.68 -24.05 1.88
C LEU A 214 1.73 -25.10 1.28
N ARG A 215 1.73 -25.28 -0.03
CA ARG A 215 0.97 -26.35 -0.70
C ARG A 215 1.46 -27.75 -0.27
N MET A 216 2.76 -27.96 -0.18
CA MET A 216 3.34 -29.21 0.34
C MET A 216 2.96 -29.43 1.81
N TRP A 217 3.00 -28.38 2.62
CA TRP A 217 2.56 -28.44 4.02
C TRP A 217 1.08 -28.80 4.14
N VAL A 218 0.17 -28.22 3.33
CA VAL A 218 -1.26 -28.60 3.30
C VAL A 218 -1.44 -30.04 2.85
N ALA A 219 -0.66 -30.53 1.88
CA ALA A 219 -0.75 -31.90 1.41
C ALA A 219 -0.42 -32.91 2.52
N SER A 220 0.58 -32.60 3.37
CA SER A 220 1.00 -33.46 4.49
C SER A 220 0.20 -33.24 5.77
N ASN A 221 -0.60 -32.17 5.88
CA ASN A 221 -1.39 -31.84 7.06
C ASN A 221 -2.90 -31.86 6.75
N PRO A 222 -3.63 -32.92 7.17
CA PRO A 222 -5.06 -33.04 6.87
C PRO A 222 -5.93 -31.97 7.55
N ASN A 223 -5.44 -31.34 8.61
CA ASN A 223 -6.16 -30.32 9.35
C ASN A 223 -5.83 -28.89 8.92
N ALA A 224 -5.19 -28.72 7.74
CA ALA A 224 -4.79 -27.44 7.22
C ALA A 224 -5.42 -27.10 5.87
N ALA A 225 -5.63 -25.82 5.62
CA ALA A 225 -6.05 -25.26 4.33
C ALA A 225 -5.27 -23.99 4.02
N LEU A 226 -5.21 -23.62 2.73
CA LEU A 226 -4.44 -22.49 2.24
C LEU A 226 -5.32 -21.60 1.35
N ILE A 227 -5.29 -20.31 1.64
CA ILE A 227 -5.74 -19.26 0.72
C ILE A 227 -4.49 -18.62 0.11
N VAL A 228 -4.37 -18.62 -1.21
CA VAL A 228 -3.33 -17.90 -1.93
C VAL A 228 -3.93 -16.65 -2.52
N ARG A 229 -3.34 -15.49 -2.22
CA ARG A 229 -3.76 -14.22 -2.80
C ARG A 229 -2.55 -13.33 -3.08
N TYR A 230 -2.32 -13.07 -4.33
CA TYR A 230 -1.31 -12.13 -4.77
C TYR A 230 -1.88 -10.70 -4.88
N HIS A 231 -1.00 -9.70 -4.84
CA HIS A 231 -1.40 -8.30 -4.93
C HIS A 231 -2.22 -8.02 -6.21
N PRO A 232 -3.32 -7.25 -6.15
CA PRO A 232 -4.22 -7.03 -7.28
C PRO A 232 -3.53 -6.53 -8.56
N SER A 233 -2.49 -5.69 -8.45
CA SER A 233 -1.74 -5.20 -9.61
C SER A 233 -0.69 -6.16 -10.15
N GLN A 234 -0.47 -7.33 -9.52
CA GLN A 234 0.66 -8.22 -9.81
C GLN A 234 0.26 -9.70 -9.95
N TYR A 235 -0.96 -10.08 -9.56
CA TYR A 235 -1.39 -11.49 -9.53
C TYR A 235 -1.21 -12.20 -10.88
N HIS A 236 -1.39 -11.49 -11.99
CA HIS A 236 -1.25 -12.02 -13.36
C HIS A 236 0.20 -12.37 -13.73
N LEU A 237 1.19 -11.92 -12.94
CA LEU A 237 2.60 -12.24 -13.17
C LEU A 237 2.98 -13.59 -12.56
N PHE A 238 2.23 -14.07 -11.57
CA PHE A 238 2.56 -15.31 -10.87
C PHE A 238 2.07 -16.53 -11.64
N PRO A 239 2.87 -17.62 -11.67
CA PRO A 239 2.47 -18.85 -12.34
C PRO A 239 1.26 -19.49 -11.64
N ASP A 240 0.33 -20.01 -12.43
CA ASP A 240 -0.73 -20.86 -11.90
C ASP A 240 -0.14 -22.22 -11.48
N GLN A 241 -0.19 -22.52 -10.19
CA GLN A 241 0.29 -23.79 -9.63
C GLN A 241 -0.78 -24.90 -9.64
N GLY A 242 -1.88 -24.65 -10.32
CA GLY A 242 -2.96 -25.63 -10.52
C GLY A 242 -3.86 -25.81 -9.28
N LYS A 243 -4.85 -26.70 -9.45
CA LYS A 243 -5.81 -27.01 -8.39
C LYS A 243 -5.26 -28.07 -7.44
N GLN A 244 -5.49 -27.89 -6.15
CA GLN A 244 -5.14 -28.85 -5.10
C GLN A 244 -6.25 -28.86 -4.04
N PRO A 245 -6.59 -30.03 -3.46
CA PRO A 245 -7.52 -30.10 -2.33
C PRO A 245 -7.09 -29.20 -1.19
N ARG A 246 -8.05 -28.48 -0.59
CA ARG A 246 -7.85 -27.55 0.53
C ARG A 246 -6.93 -26.35 0.20
N VAL A 247 -6.72 -26.04 -1.07
CA VAL A 247 -6.05 -24.83 -1.52
C VAL A 247 -7.02 -24.03 -2.37
N TYR A 248 -7.16 -22.76 -2.05
CA TYR A 248 -7.97 -21.80 -2.78
C TYR A 248 -7.09 -20.65 -3.27
N THR A 249 -6.98 -20.49 -4.58
CA THR A 249 -6.32 -19.32 -5.17
C THR A 249 -7.38 -18.26 -5.45
N SER A 250 -7.32 -17.16 -4.71
CA SER A 250 -8.25 -16.04 -4.84
C SER A 250 -7.95 -15.23 -6.09
N PRO A 251 -8.95 -14.98 -6.96
CA PRO A 251 -8.79 -14.09 -8.09
C PRO A 251 -8.75 -12.63 -7.62
N SER A 252 -7.55 -12.13 -7.37
CA SER A 252 -7.31 -10.76 -6.89
C SER A 252 -7.95 -9.74 -7.83
N GLY A 253 -8.58 -8.68 -7.23
CA GLY A 253 -9.33 -7.69 -7.99
C GLY A 253 -10.77 -8.08 -8.33
N MET A 254 -11.15 -9.36 -8.26
CA MET A 254 -12.50 -9.84 -8.54
C MET A 254 -13.28 -10.26 -7.29
N GLU A 255 -12.59 -10.46 -6.19
CA GLU A 255 -13.16 -10.95 -4.93
C GLU A 255 -12.79 -10.02 -3.77
N PRO A 256 -13.74 -9.68 -2.89
CA PRO A 256 -13.47 -8.87 -1.71
C PRO A 256 -12.40 -9.51 -0.82
N PHE A 257 -11.49 -8.69 -0.30
CA PHE A 257 -10.36 -9.16 0.49
C PHE A 257 -10.72 -9.47 1.95
N HIS A 258 -11.47 -8.58 2.62
CA HIS A 258 -11.75 -8.68 4.06
C HIS A 258 -12.45 -9.99 4.46
N PRO A 259 -13.43 -10.51 3.70
CA PRO A 259 -14.01 -11.83 3.97
C PRO A 259 -12.98 -12.96 4.02
N LEU A 260 -12.01 -12.96 3.11
CA LEU A 260 -10.95 -13.98 3.10
C LEU A 260 -10.03 -13.84 4.31
N LEU A 261 -9.76 -12.61 4.73
CA LEU A 261 -8.98 -12.32 5.93
C LEU A 261 -9.71 -12.84 7.18
N HIS A 262 -11.03 -12.62 7.28
CA HIS A 262 -11.86 -13.21 8.34
C HIS A 262 -11.85 -14.75 8.32
N ALA A 263 -11.82 -15.35 7.14
CA ALA A 263 -11.75 -16.79 6.98
C ALA A 263 -10.40 -17.40 7.38
N SER A 264 -9.35 -16.58 7.53
CA SER A 264 -7.99 -17.03 7.85
C SER A 264 -7.74 -17.07 9.36
N ASP A 265 -6.86 -17.97 9.82
CA ASP A 265 -6.36 -18.02 11.19
C ASP A 265 -4.94 -17.45 11.29
N VAL A 266 -4.13 -17.66 10.26
CA VAL A 266 -2.75 -17.16 10.13
C VAL A 266 -2.60 -16.46 8.81
N VAL A 267 -1.92 -15.32 8.80
CA VAL A 267 -1.59 -14.58 7.58
C VAL A 267 -0.07 -14.52 7.43
N ILE A 268 0.42 -14.88 6.27
CA ILE A 268 1.84 -14.81 5.90
C ILE A 268 1.98 -13.76 4.81
N ASN A 269 2.91 -12.83 4.97
CA ASN A 269 3.18 -11.79 3.99
C ASN A 269 4.66 -11.40 3.96
N GLN A 270 5.06 -10.63 2.95
CA GLN A 270 6.39 -10.01 2.91
C GLN A 270 6.35 -8.69 3.71
N VAL A 271 6.10 -7.56 3.04
CA VAL A 271 5.82 -6.26 3.68
C VAL A 271 4.51 -5.74 3.11
N SER A 272 3.45 -5.75 3.92
CA SER A 272 2.13 -5.34 3.43
C SER A 272 1.22 -4.85 4.56
N THR A 273 0.35 -3.89 4.27
CA THR A 273 -0.76 -3.47 5.15
C THR A 273 -1.71 -4.62 5.49
N VAL A 274 -1.73 -5.68 4.66
CA VAL A 274 -2.47 -6.92 4.96
C VAL A 274 -2.08 -7.53 6.31
N GLY A 275 -0.79 -7.48 6.67
CA GLY A 275 -0.32 -7.92 7.98
C GLY A 275 -0.91 -7.10 9.12
N LEU A 276 -1.01 -5.77 8.95
CA LEU A 276 -1.66 -4.88 9.92
C LEU A 276 -3.15 -5.20 10.05
N GLU A 277 -3.85 -5.31 8.93
CA GLU A 277 -5.28 -5.64 8.92
C GLU A 277 -5.56 -6.97 9.61
N ALA A 278 -4.71 -7.98 9.37
CA ALA A 278 -4.78 -9.27 10.05
C ALA A 278 -4.55 -9.13 11.57
N ALA A 279 -3.55 -8.36 11.98
CA ALA A 279 -3.25 -8.13 13.39
C ALA A 279 -4.39 -7.37 14.10
N LEU A 280 -5.04 -6.41 13.42
CA LEU A 280 -6.21 -5.69 13.93
C LEU A 280 -7.41 -6.63 14.17
N LEU A 281 -7.53 -7.71 13.40
CA LEU A 281 -8.50 -8.78 13.62
C LEU A 281 -8.06 -9.82 14.67
N GLY A 282 -6.89 -9.64 15.29
CA GLY A 282 -6.32 -10.59 16.25
C GLY A 282 -5.82 -11.88 15.61
N LYS A 283 -5.55 -11.88 14.30
CA LYS A 283 -4.97 -13.04 13.60
C LYS A 283 -3.47 -13.13 13.88
N ARG A 284 -2.95 -14.35 13.86
CA ARG A 284 -1.50 -14.56 13.85
C ARG A 284 -0.91 -14.08 12.53
N VAL A 285 0.15 -13.30 12.58
CA VAL A 285 0.82 -12.76 11.38
C VAL A 285 2.27 -13.21 11.37
N LEU A 286 2.71 -13.78 10.24
CA LEU A 286 4.11 -14.10 9.98
C LEU A 286 4.59 -13.21 8.83
N HIS A 287 5.69 -12.48 9.03
CA HIS A 287 6.31 -11.71 7.95
C HIS A 287 7.66 -12.31 7.56
N LEU A 288 7.95 -12.28 6.25
CA LEU A 288 9.19 -12.81 5.70
C LEU A 288 10.30 -11.76 5.84
N ALA A 289 11.07 -11.78 6.93
CA ALA A 289 12.12 -10.79 7.21
C ALA A 289 13.28 -10.81 6.19
N PHE A 290 13.39 -11.88 5.42
CA PHE A 290 14.39 -12.04 4.35
C PHE A 290 13.90 -11.57 2.97
N SER A 291 12.71 -10.99 2.87
CA SER A 291 12.22 -10.35 1.63
C SER A 291 13.07 -9.12 1.30
N SER A 292 13.34 -8.91 0.01
CA SER A 292 14.07 -7.73 -0.49
C SER A 292 13.39 -6.40 -0.14
N TRP A 293 12.12 -6.45 0.19
CA TRP A 293 11.36 -5.27 0.64
C TRP A 293 11.78 -4.78 2.02
N HIS A 294 12.41 -5.63 2.85
CA HIS A 294 12.98 -5.24 4.13
C HIS A 294 14.37 -4.61 3.99
N HIS A 295 15.09 -4.89 2.89
CA HIS A 295 16.42 -4.33 2.67
C HIS A 295 16.33 -2.84 2.34
N GLY A 296 17.08 -2.03 3.06
CA GLY A 296 17.07 -0.57 2.91
C GLY A 296 15.90 0.14 3.61
N ILE A 297 15.04 -0.62 4.28
CA ILE A 297 14.07 -0.10 5.24
C ILE A 297 14.58 -0.57 6.60
N ASP A 298 15.13 0.34 7.39
CA ASP A 298 15.59 0.06 8.77
C ASP A 298 14.36 -0.09 9.69
N PHE A 299 13.50 -1.06 9.36
CA PHE A 299 12.18 -1.21 9.95
C PHE A 299 11.79 -2.69 10.04
N ASP A 300 11.73 -3.17 11.26
CA ASP A 300 11.18 -4.48 11.58
C ASP A 300 9.69 -4.35 11.94
N LEU A 301 8.81 -4.96 11.15
CA LEU A 301 7.38 -5.03 11.43
C LEU A 301 7.09 -5.67 12.80
N SER A 302 7.98 -6.55 13.30
CA SER A 302 7.86 -7.11 14.65
C SER A 302 8.02 -6.06 15.74
N SER A 303 8.71 -4.94 15.45
CA SER A 303 8.88 -3.84 16.40
C SER A 303 7.56 -3.15 16.77
N PHE A 304 6.55 -3.22 15.91
CA PHE A 304 5.17 -2.83 16.24
C PHE A 304 4.43 -3.88 17.07
N GLY A 305 5.04 -5.07 17.29
CA GLY A 305 4.39 -6.18 17.97
C GLY A 305 3.17 -6.73 17.24
N THR A 306 3.10 -6.55 15.92
CA THR A 306 1.95 -6.99 15.10
C THR A 306 2.21 -8.28 14.36
N SER A 307 3.46 -8.78 14.33
CA SER A 307 3.83 -9.98 13.58
C SER A 307 5.05 -10.70 14.14
N GLU A 308 5.16 -11.99 13.84
CA GLU A 308 6.32 -12.84 14.11
C GLU A 308 7.24 -12.83 12.87
N SER A 309 8.55 -12.74 13.09
CA SER A 309 9.54 -12.68 12.02
C SER A 309 9.96 -14.08 11.56
N VAL A 310 9.95 -14.32 10.25
CA VAL A 310 10.50 -15.52 9.61
C VAL A 310 11.82 -15.16 8.96
N ALA A 311 12.94 -15.61 9.50
CA ALA A 311 14.27 -15.20 9.06
C ALA A 311 14.73 -15.84 7.73
N ASN A 312 14.20 -16.99 7.36
CA ASN A 312 14.44 -17.68 6.09
C ASN A 312 13.32 -18.66 5.78
N LEU A 313 13.29 -19.17 4.55
CA LEU A 313 12.22 -20.05 4.09
C LEU A 313 12.14 -21.38 4.86
N ASP A 314 13.27 -21.92 5.29
CA ASP A 314 13.31 -23.22 5.99
C ASP A 314 12.66 -23.14 7.38
N LEU A 315 12.62 -21.94 7.97
CA LEU A 315 11.97 -21.69 9.26
C LEU A 315 10.46 -21.44 9.13
N LEU A 316 9.92 -21.26 7.94
CA LEU A 316 8.50 -20.92 7.73
C LEU A 316 7.57 -21.99 8.32
N ILE A 317 7.77 -23.24 7.97
CA ILE A 317 6.90 -24.33 8.45
C ILE A 317 7.12 -24.64 9.94
N PRO A 318 8.36 -24.74 10.46
CA PRO A 318 8.59 -24.84 11.91
C PRO A 318 7.90 -23.76 12.74
N ILE A 319 7.97 -22.48 12.30
CA ILE A 319 7.29 -21.38 13.00
C ILE A 319 5.77 -21.50 12.85
N LEU A 320 5.26 -21.82 11.65
CA LEU A 320 3.83 -21.98 11.40
C LEU A 320 3.22 -23.11 12.27
N ASP A 321 3.95 -24.19 12.49
CA ASP A 321 3.51 -25.33 13.29
C ASP A 321 3.72 -25.13 14.80
N SER A 322 4.58 -24.20 15.21
CA SER A 322 4.74 -23.85 16.62
C SER A 322 3.45 -23.19 17.15
N PRO A 323 3.14 -23.34 18.45
CA PRO A 323 2.15 -22.46 19.08
C PRO A 323 2.51 -21.01 18.83
N ALA A 324 1.51 -20.16 18.60
CA ALA A 324 1.74 -18.71 18.60
C ALA A 324 2.49 -18.35 19.89
N GLU A 325 3.54 -17.54 19.81
CA GLU A 325 4.27 -17.11 21.00
C GLU A 325 3.29 -16.45 21.97
N SER A 326 2.86 -17.24 22.96
CA SER A 326 1.92 -16.77 23.95
C SER A 326 2.60 -15.72 24.83
N GLY A 327 2.27 -14.48 24.66
CA GLY A 327 2.53 -13.42 25.63
C GLY A 327 3.78 -12.58 25.43
N GLN A 328 4.55 -12.70 24.38
CA GLN A 328 5.49 -11.64 24.04
C GLN A 328 4.72 -10.52 23.35
N ASN A 329 4.27 -9.57 24.18
CA ASN A 329 3.93 -8.18 23.83
C ASN A 329 3.67 -7.90 22.34
N MET A 330 2.69 -8.55 21.74
CA MET A 330 2.05 -8.00 20.55
C MET A 330 1.47 -6.65 21.01
N ARG A 331 2.26 -5.58 20.90
CA ARG A 331 1.77 -4.24 21.13
C ARG A 331 0.61 -4.06 20.17
N LYS A 332 -0.59 -4.11 20.72
CA LYS A 332 -1.79 -3.81 19.97
C LYS A 332 -1.61 -2.40 19.47
N MET A 333 -1.44 -2.21 18.15
CA MET A 333 -1.40 -0.85 17.59
C MET A 333 -2.63 -0.09 18.09
N THR A 334 -2.42 1.12 18.54
CA THR A 334 -3.48 1.97 19.09
C THR A 334 -4.23 2.63 17.92
N VAL A 335 -5.19 1.90 17.37
CA VAL A 335 -6.06 2.36 16.28
C VAL A 335 -7.41 2.80 16.86
N PRO A 336 -7.93 3.97 16.48
CA PRO A 336 -9.24 4.42 16.92
C PRO A 336 -10.36 3.45 16.52
N GLN A 337 -11.23 3.10 17.45
CA GLN A 337 -12.36 2.22 17.17
C GLN A 337 -13.40 2.87 16.26
N GLY A 338 -14.09 2.07 15.46
CA GLY A 338 -15.15 2.50 14.55
C GLY A 338 -14.62 3.11 13.24
N ALA A 339 -15.54 3.60 12.41
CA ALA A 339 -15.23 4.05 11.06
C ALA A 339 -14.27 5.26 11.03
N ALA A 340 -13.20 5.16 10.25
CA ALA A 340 -12.21 6.23 10.08
C ALA A 340 -12.72 7.37 9.19
N ALA A 341 -13.51 7.06 8.16
CA ALA A 341 -13.97 8.05 7.19
C ALA A 341 -14.69 9.26 7.80
N PRO A 342 -15.59 9.15 8.80
CA PRO A 342 -16.15 10.31 9.48
C PRO A 342 -15.09 11.19 10.16
N ARG A 343 -14.09 10.59 10.81
CA ARG A 343 -13.00 11.34 11.47
C ARG A 343 -12.13 12.09 10.47
N VAL A 344 -11.81 11.48 9.32
CA VAL A 344 -11.12 12.17 8.22
C VAL A 344 -11.98 13.31 7.68
N ALA A 345 -13.27 13.07 7.44
CA ALA A 345 -14.20 14.10 6.97
C ALA A 345 -14.29 15.29 7.93
N ASP A 346 -14.20 15.07 9.23
CA ASP A 346 -14.21 16.16 10.23
C ASP A 346 -12.93 17.01 10.15
N GLN A 347 -11.77 16.41 9.83
CA GLN A 347 -10.54 17.17 9.57
C GLN A 347 -10.67 18.03 8.30
N VAL A 348 -11.27 17.49 7.24
CA VAL A 348 -11.56 18.24 6.00
C VAL A 348 -12.51 19.42 6.30
N LYS A 349 -13.59 19.21 7.05
CA LYS A 349 -14.51 20.28 7.46
C LYS A 349 -13.83 21.35 8.30
N ALA A 350 -12.90 20.96 9.18
CA ALA A 350 -12.13 21.91 9.99
C ALA A 350 -11.26 22.82 9.11
N LEU A 351 -10.55 22.24 8.11
CA LEU A 351 -9.76 23.01 7.16
C LEU A 351 -10.60 24.00 6.34
N LEU A 352 -11.79 23.59 5.87
CA LEU A 352 -12.71 24.45 5.12
C LEU A 352 -13.25 25.62 5.96
N ARG A 353 -13.45 25.42 7.27
CA ARG A 353 -13.91 26.49 8.19
C ARG A 353 -12.80 27.53 8.40
N CYS A 354 -11.56 27.07 8.62
CA CYS A 354 -10.42 27.98 8.78
C CYS A 354 -10.20 28.87 7.54
N GLN A 355 -10.38 28.31 6.34
CA GLN A 355 -10.24 29.09 5.11
C GLN A 355 -11.30 30.17 4.96
N LYS A 356 -12.57 29.93 5.33
CA LYS A 356 -13.62 30.94 5.28
C LYS A 356 -13.33 32.12 6.18
N LEU A 357 -12.81 31.89 7.39
CA LEU A 357 -12.46 32.96 8.33
C LEU A 357 -11.34 33.87 7.81
N LEU A 358 -10.43 33.35 6.97
CA LEU A 358 -9.32 34.11 6.38
C LEU A 358 -9.72 34.91 5.11
N VAL A 359 -10.88 34.64 4.52
CA VAL A 359 -11.39 35.33 3.32
C VAL A 359 -12.38 36.43 3.70
N ASP A 360 -12.98 36.35 4.89
CA ASP A 360 -13.97 37.33 5.40
C ASP A 360 -13.32 38.47 6.21
N ASP A 361 -12.01 38.41 6.48
CA ASP A 361 -11.17 39.49 7.05
C ASP A 361 -10.42 40.24 5.91
#